data_3690f4f777a1fb2f1106e3c850c14d20
#
_entry.id   3690f4f777a1fb2f1106e3c850c14d20
#
_cell.length_a   1.000
_cell.length_b   1.000
_cell.length_c   1.000
_cell.angle_alpha   90.00
_cell.angle_beta   90.00
_cell.angle_gamma   90.00
#
_symmetry.space_group_name_H-M   'P 1'
#
loop_
_entity.id
_entity.type
_entity.pdbx_description
1 polymer ?
#
loop_
_entity_poly.entity_id
_entity_poly.type
_entity_poly.pdbx_seq_one_letter_code
_entity_poly.pdbx_strand_id
1 'polypeptide(L)'
;DIEHIALSGMEKAFRLVVACGVYDPREGREIILMFYIPAKKGADAELAQLLHRMNEQVSTLAGFSVDRFIAARQGDIPRTSSGKVMRKALCEGYLNGDFDGKITVLEHEEPVLDPASMDHEQIVLGVWSDVLELPVDAIGTKKNLFRLGGDSIRAMRMQARLEDIYRAKMESNFCYLFPTVEQQVQYFRTRDFSIEP
;
A
#
# COMPACT_ATOMS: atom_id res chain seq x y z
N ASP A 1 4.42 11.36 -14.84
CA ASP A 1 3.25 10.58 -15.33
C ASP A 1 3.28 9.21 -14.69
N ILE A 2 2.18 8.84 -14.01
CA ILE A 2 2.06 7.62 -13.19
C ILE A 2 2.31 6.37 -14.05
N GLU A 3 1.76 6.32 -15.25
CA GLU A 3 1.92 5.17 -16.16
C GLU A 3 3.40 4.98 -16.56
N HIS A 4 4.16 6.06 -16.72
CA HIS A 4 5.59 5.99 -17.01
C HIS A 4 6.38 5.46 -15.81
N ILE A 5 6.06 5.92 -14.60
CA ILE A 5 6.65 5.40 -13.36
C ILE A 5 6.34 3.90 -13.22
N ALA A 6 5.07 3.53 -13.38
CA ALA A 6 4.60 2.16 -13.27
C ALA A 6 5.27 1.19 -14.25
N LEU A 7 5.62 1.66 -15.45
CA LEU A 7 6.24 0.85 -16.50
C LEU A 7 7.77 0.82 -16.46
N SER A 8 8.42 1.62 -15.62
CA SER A 8 9.88 1.75 -15.62
C SER A 8 10.57 0.40 -15.45
N GLY A 9 11.36 0.00 -16.47
CA GLY A 9 12.02 -1.31 -16.54
C GLY A 9 11.10 -2.50 -16.87
N MET A 10 9.81 -2.25 -17.16
CA MET A 10 8.81 -3.27 -17.49
C MET A 10 8.06 -3.00 -18.80
N GLU A 11 8.59 -2.12 -19.66
CA GLU A 11 7.91 -1.64 -20.89
C GLU A 11 7.55 -2.77 -21.86
N LYS A 12 8.32 -3.89 -21.82
CA LYS A 12 8.09 -5.06 -22.67
C LYS A 12 7.04 -6.02 -22.10
N ALA A 13 6.68 -5.88 -20.83
CA ALA A 13 5.74 -6.79 -20.16
C ALA A 13 4.28 -6.40 -20.43
N PHE A 14 4.02 -5.13 -20.70
CA PHE A 14 2.67 -4.61 -20.91
C PHE A 14 2.55 -3.87 -22.25
N ARG A 15 1.41 -4.07 -22.94
CA ARG A 15 1.06 -3.31 -24.16
C ARG A 15 0.47 -1.96 -23.83
N LEU A 16 -0.20 -1.87 -22.68
CA LEU A 16 -0.87 -0.67 -22.21
C LEU A 16 -0.97 -0.72 -20.70
N VAL A 17 -0.75 0.42 -20.08
CA VAL A 17 -1.10 0.71 -18.69
C VAL A 17 -1.81 2.05 -18.66
N VAL A 18 -2.89 2.16 -17.90
CA VAL A 18 -3.69 3.38 -17.73
C VAL A 18 -4.07 3.53 -16.28
N ALA A 19 -3.66 4.64 -15.67
CA ALA A 19 -4.03 5.00 -14.31
C ALA A 19 -5.24 5.95 -14.30
N CYS A 20 -6.18 5.73 -13.38
CA CYS A 20 -7.30 6.62 -13.14
C CYS A 20 -7.61 6.69 -11.63
N GLY A 21 -7.88 7.89 -11.11
CA GLY A 21 -8.48 8.08 -9.79
C GLY A 21 -10.01 8.10 -9.90
N VAL A 22 -10.69 7.46 -8.95
CA VAL A 22 -12.15 7.45 -8.86
C VAL A 22 -12.59 7.42 -7.40
N TYR A 23 -13.63 8.17 -7.08
CA TYR A 23 -14.30 8.03 -5.78
C TYR A 23 -15.14 6.76 -5.78
N ASP A 24 -14.82 5.80 -4.91
CA ASP A 24 -15.60 4.58 -4.74
C ASP A 24 -16.56 4.72 -3.54
N PRO A 25 -17.87 4.81 -3.77
CA PRO A 25 -18.85 4.92 -2.69
C PRO A 25 -18.87 3.73 -1.73
N ARG A 26 -18.41 2.55 -2.18
CA ARG A 26 -18.33 1.33 -1.35
C ARG A 26 -17.23 1.44 -0.30
N GLU A 27 -16.14 2.15 -0.62
CA GLU A 27 -15.01 2.39 0.28
C GLU A 27 -15.07 3.77 0.97
N GLY A 28 -15.93 4.67 0.48
CA GLY A 28 -16.09 6.02 1.02
C GLY A 28 -14.88 6.94 0.79
N ARG A 29 -14.01 6.61 -0.18
CA ARG A 29 -12.77 7.35 -0.49
C ARG A 29 -12.43 7.32 -1.97
N GLU A 30 -11.50 8.18 -2.37
CA GLU A 30 -10.85 8.06 -3.67
C GLU A 30 -9.90 6.85 -3.67
N ILE A 31 -9.92 6.11 -4.78
CA ILE A 31 -9.04 4.96 -5.04
C ILE A 31 -8.34 5.13 -6.38
N ILE A 32 -7.19 4.52 -6.51
CA ILE A 32 -6.39 4.49 -7.73
C ILE A 32 -6.58 3.15 -8.43
N LEU A 33 -7.11 3.23 -9.65
CA LEU A 33 -7.26 2.10 -10.55
C LEU A 33 -6.10 2.07 -11.55
N MET A 34 -5.54 0.89 -11.79
CA MET A 34 -4.53 0.65 -12.81
C MET A 34 -5.02 -0.42 -13.77
N PHE A 35 -5.47 0.01 -14.94
CA PHE A 35 -5.83 -0.89 -16.04
C PHE A 35 -4.56 -1.31 -16.79
N TYR A 36 -4.44 -2.59 -17.08
CA TYR A 36 -3.27 -3.11 -17.80
C TYR A 36 -3.66 -4.14 -18.87
N ILE A 37 -2.88 -4.17 -19.95
CA ILE A 37 -2.96 -5.19 -20.99
C ILE A 37 -1.58 -5.87 -21.06
N PRO A 38 -1.43 -7.14 -20.66
CA PRO A 38 -0.16 -7.82 -20.73
C PRO A 38 0.29 -8.02 -22.19
N ALA A 39 1.59 -7.93 -22.44
CA ALA A 39 2.14 -8.11 -23.78
C ALA A 39 2.06 -9.58 -24.24
N LYS A 40 2.18 -10.51 -23.30
CA LYS A 40 2.09 -11.97 -23.53
C LYS A 40 1.18 -12.58 -22.45
N LYS A 41 0.56 -13.71 -22.77
CA LYS A 41 -0.02 -14.57 -21.73
C LYS A 41 1.15 -15.24 -21.00
N GLY A 42 1.41 -14.80 -19.79
CA GLY A 42 2.37 -15.40 -18.86
C GLY A 42 1.67 -16.29 -17.84
N ALA A 43 2.45 -16.96 -17.00
CA ALA A 43 1.92 -17.63 -15.81
C ALA A 43 1.39 -16.58 -14.83
N ASP A 44 0.30 -16.88 -14.11
CA ASP A 44 -0.34 -15.94 -13.17
C ASP A 44 0.64 -15.45 -12.09
N ALA A 45 1.56 -16.31 -11.64
CA ALA A 45 2.59 -15.96 -10.67
C ALA A 45 3.60 -14.90 -11.20
N GLU A 46 4.01 -14.99 -12.47
CA GLU A 46 4.90 -14.00 -13.09
C GLU A 46 4.19 -12.65 -13.23
N LEU A 47 2.93 -12.67 -13.60
CA LEU A 47 2.11 -11.47 -13.70
C LEU A 47 1.93 -10.81 -12.32
N ALA A 48 1.64 -11.58 -11.27
CA ALA A 48 1.52 -11.07 -9.91
C ALA A 48 2.81 -10.34 -9.47
N GLN A 49 3.98 -10.93 -9.69
CA GLN A 49 5.27 -10.28 -9.38
C GLN A 49 5.47 -8.96 -10.14
N LEU A 50 5.06 -8.90 -11.41
CA LEU A 50 5.15 -7.66 -12.19
C LEU A 50 4.22 -6.57 -11.64
N LEU A 51 3.00 -6.93 -11.22
CA LEU A 51 2.05 -5.99 -10.61
C LEU A 51 2.55 -5.50 -9.24
N HIS A 52 3.15 -6.37 -8.42
CA HIS A 52 3.79 -5.96 -7.15
C HIS A 52 4.92 -4.96 -7.40
N ARG A 53 5.84 -5.24 -8.32
CA ARG A 53 6.91 -4.29 -8.68
C ARG A 53 6.37 -2.96 -9.19
N MET A 54 5.30 -3.00 -9.99
CA MET A 54 4.62 -1.79 -10.47
C MET A 54 4.06 -0.96 -9.32
N ASN A 55 3.43 -1.60 -8.34
CA ASN A 55 2.90 -0.95 -7.16
C ASN A 55 4.00 -0.34 -6.29
N GLU A 56 5.09 -1.07 -6.04
CA GLU A 56 6.27 -0.57 -5.31
C GLU A 56 6.88 0.68 -5.97
N GLN A 57 7.01 0.67 -7.30
CA GLN A 57 7.55 1.83 -8.04
C GLN A 57 6.63 3.05 -7.92
N VAL A 58 5.32 2.87 -8.06
CA VAL A 58 4.34 3.96 -7.89
C VAL A 58 4.35 4.46 -6.45
N SER A 59 4.35 3.58 -5.47
CA SER A 59 4.39 3.94 -4.05
C SER A 59 5.66 4.73 -3.70
N THR A 60 6.82 4.26 -4.15
CA THR A 60 8.11 4.89 -3.85
C THR A 60 8.27 6.26 -4.52
N LEU A 61 7.84 6.40 -5.78
CA LEU A 61 8.13 7.60 -6.59
C LEU A 61 6.97 8.60 -6.62
N ALA A 62 5.73 8.16 -6.45
CA ALA A 62 4.55 9.01 -6.47
C ALA A 62 3.91 9.21 -5.09
N GLY A 63 4.30 8.41 -4.08
CA GLY A 63 3.84 8.55 -2.69
C GLY A 63 2.42 8.01 -2.43
N PHE A 64 1.88 7.18 -3.31
CA PHE A 64 0.60 6.48 -3.14
C PHE A 64 0.64 5.11 -3.80
N SER A 65 -0.22 4.20 -3.33
CA SER A 65 -0.32 2.85 -3.88
C SER A 65 -1.51 2.72 -4.84
N VAL A 66 -1.43 1.72 -5.72
CA VAL A 66 -2.55 1.35 -6.60
C VAL A 66 -3.51 0.45 -5.81
N ASP A 67 -4.77 0.86 -5.69
CA ASP A 67 -5.78 0.11 -4.93
C ASP A 67 -6.29 -1.11 -5.69
N ARG A 68 -6.43 -1.00 -7.00
CA ARG A 68 -6.98 -2.06 -7.86
C ARG A 68 -6.23 -2.16 -9.17
N PHE A 69 -5.75 -3.35 -9.50
CA PHE A 69 -5.25 -3.68 -10.82
C PHE A 69 -6.34 -4.36 -11.62
N ILE A 70 -6.58 -3.91 -12.85
CA ILE A 70 -7.68 -4.39 -13.69
C ILE A 70 -7.13 -4.91 -14.99
N ALA A 71 -7.24 -6.24 -15.20
CA ALA A 71 -6.84 -6.88 -16.44
C ALA A 71 -7.83 -6.49 -17.56
N ALA A 72 -7.34 -5.79 -18.58
CA ALA A 72 -8.15 -5.30 -19.69
C ALA A 72 -7.73 -5.96 -21.02
N ARG A 73 -8.66 -6.01 -21.96
CA ARG A 73 -8.41 -6.32 -23.37
C ARG A 73 -8.43 -5.03 -24.18
N GLN A 74 -7.91 -5.06 -25.39
CA GLN A 74 -7.89 -3.90 -26.27
C GLN A 74 -9.29 -3.26 -26.46
N GLY A 75 -10.35 -4.09 -26.52
CA GLY A 75 -11.73 -3.63 -26.66
C GLY A 75 -12.36 -3.05 -25.39
N ASP A 76 -11.77 -3.32 -24.22
CA ASP A 76 -12.24 -2.80 -22.95
C ASP A 76 -11.76 -1.35 -22.70
N ILE A 77 -10.83 -0.85 -23.50
CA ILE A 77 -10.23 0.49 -23.34
C ILE A 77 -10.88 1.49 -24.32
N PRO A 78 -11.85 2.26 -23.87
CA PRO A 78 -12.53 3.23 -24.73
C PRO A 78 -11.58 4.35 -25.13
N ARG A 79 -11.67 4.76 -26.41
CA ARG A 79 -10.84 5.81 -26.99
C ARG A 79 -11.69 6.84 -27.71
N THR A 80 -11.22 8.06 -27.72
CA THR A 80 -11.81 9.13 -28.56
C THR A 80 -11.51 8.85 -30.03
N SER A 81 -12.16 9.58 -30.93
CA SER A 81 -11.86 9.57 -32.37
C SER A 81 -10.40 9.90 -32.70
N SER A 82 -9.73 10.67 -31.83
CA SER A 82 -8.29 10.98 -31.93
C SER A 82 -7.38 9.91 -31.31
N GLY A 83 -7.92 8.80 -30.80
CA GLY A 83 -7.16 7.67 -30.20
C GLY A 83 -6.79 7.84 -28.74
N LYS A 84 -7.15 8.94 -28.07
CA LYS A 84 -6.87 9.16 -26.63
C LYS A 84 -7.75 8.26 -25.77
N VAL A 85 -7.17 7.68 -24.70
CA VAL A 85 -7.92 6.88 -23.74
C VAL A 85 -8.93 7.75 -22.97
N MET A 86 -10.16 7.26 -22.87
CA MET A 86 -11.25 7.91 -22.15
C MET A 86 -11.27 7.42 -20.69
N ARG A 87 -10.39 7.98 -19.83
CA ARG A 87 -10.25 7.56 -18.41
C ARG A 87 -11.57 7.65 -17.64
N LYS A 88 -12.38 8.68 -17.91
CA LYS A 88 -13.69 8.83 -17.27
C LYS A 88 -14.61 7.63 -17.56
N ALA A 89 -14.64 7.16 -18.79
CA ALA A 89 -15.44 5.98 -19.15
C ALA A 89 -14.93 4.69 -18.50
N LEU A 90 -13.61 4.57 -18.29
CA LEU A 90 -13.05 3.46 -17.50
C LEU A 90 -13.48 3.50 -16.04
N CYS A 91 -13.48 4.67 -15.41
CA CYS A 91 -13.95 4.85 -14.04
C CYS A 91 -15.45 4.54 -13.92
N GLU A 92 -16.28 5.02 -14.87
CA GLU A 92 -17.71 4.73 -14.91
C GLU A 92 -17.96 3.22 -15.07
N GLY A 93 -17.24 2.53 -15.98
CA GLY A 93 -17.32 1.10 -16.15
C GLY A 93 -16.93 0.33 -14.89
N TYR A 94 -15.91 0.77 -14.17
CA TYR A 94 -15.54 0.17 -12.88
C TYR A 94 -16.67 0.31 -11.84
N LEU A 95 -17.24 1.49 -11.69
CA LEU A 95 -18.35 1.72 -10.75
C LEU A 95 -19.61 0.94 -11.11
N ASN A 96 -19.83 0.68 -12.39
CA ASN A 96 -20.95 -0.12 -12.90
C ASN A 96 -20.72 -1.64 -12.76
N GLY A 97 -19.50 -2.09 -12.40
CA GLY A 97 -19.17 -3.52 -12.28
C GLY A 97 -18.75 -4.19 -13.60
N ASP A 98 -18.51 -3.43 -14.68
CA ASP A 98 -18.13 -4.00 -15.99
C ASP A 98 -16.81 -4.78 -15.95
N PHE A 99 -16.03 -4.58 -14.89
CA PHE A 99 -14.71 -5.19 -14.67
C PHE A 99 -14.71 -6.20 -13.51
N ASP A 100 -15.85 -6.53 -12.90
CA ASP A 100 -15.95 -7.53 -11.86
C ASP A 100 -15.38 -8.87 -12.38
N GLY A 101 -14.56 -9.55 -11.60
CA GLY A 101 -13.85 -10.75 -12.03
C GLY A 101 -12.57 -10.51 -12.87
N LYS A 102 -12.25 -9.26 -13.20
CA LYS A 102 -10.97 -8.86 -13.82
C LYS A 102 -10.08 -8.07 -12.87
N ILE A 103 -10.57 -7.80 -11.65
CA ILE A 103 -9.91 -7.01 -10.63
C ILE A 103 -8.94 -7.91 -9.87
N THR A 104 -7.70 -7.49 -9.81
CA THR A 104 -6.69 -8.01 -8.89
C THR A 104 -6.45 -6.94 -7.84
N VAL A 105 -6.86 -7.20 -6.62
CA VAL A 105 -6.36 -6.50 -5.46
C VAL A 105 -5.01 -7.16 -5.19
N LEU A 106 -3.93 -6.41 -5.32
CA LEU A 106 -2.72 -6.86 -4.68
C LEU A 106 -3.05 -6.75 -3.19
N GLU A 107 -3.24 -7.90 -2.55
CA GLU A 107 -3.08 -7.92 -1.12
C GLU A 107 -1.73 -7.22 -0.93
N HIS A 108 -1.73 -6.04 -0.31
CA HIS A 108 -0.57 -5.70 0.47
C HIS A 108 -0.45 -6.93 1.36
N GLU A 109 0.50 -7.80 1.08
CA GLU A 109 1.08 -8.56 2.14
C GLU A 109 1.60 -7.45 3.07
N GLU A 110 0.72 -6.94 3.93
CA GLU A 110 1.18 -6.53 5.24
C GLU A 110 1.96 -7.76 5.64
N PRO A 111 3.29 -7.66 5.81
CA PRO A 111 4.04 -8.81 6.23
C PRO A 111 3.19 -9.36 7.37
N VAL A 112 2.66 -10.58 7.21
CA VAL A 112 1.97 -11.26 8.28
C VAL A 112 3.10 -11.44 9.26
N LEU A 113 3.27 -10.36 10.05
CA LEU A 113 4.16 -10.33 11.17
C LEU A 113 3.52 -11.38 12.05
N ASP A 114 4.06 -12.61 11.96
CA ASP A 114 3.76 -13.59 12.98
C ASP A 114 4.33 -13.03 14.28
N PRO A 115 3.48 -12.38 15.11
CA PRO A 115 3.98 -11.65 16.28
C PRO A 115 4.68 -12.60 17.25
N ALA A 116 4.34 -13.90 17.18
CA ALA A 116 4.91 -14.92 18.03
C ALA A 116 6.38 -15.25 17.70
N SER A 117 6.85 -14.93 16.49
CA SER A 117 8.22 -15.22 16.03
C SER A 117 9.13 -14.00 15.95
N MET A 118 8.60 -12.78 16.12
CA MET A 118 9.33 -11.53 15.92
C MET A 118 9.74 -10.84 17.23
N ASP A 119 10.94 -10.27 17.26
CA ASP A 119 11.33 -9.36 18.32
C ASP A 119 10.50 -8.06 18.26
N HIS A 120 10.19 -7.47 19.41
CA HIS A 120 9.48 -6.20 19.54
C HIS A 120 10.02 -5.09 18.63
N GLU A 121 11.33 -5.09 18.37
CA GLU A 121 11.96 -4.11 17.48
C GLU A 121 11.48 -4.23 16.04
N GLN A 122 11.39 -5.46 15.54
CA GLN A 122 10.90 -5.72 14.17
C GLN A 122 9.44 -5.34 14.03
N ILE A 123 8.60 -5.64 15.03
CA ILE A 123 7.17 -5.27 15.03
C ILE A 123 7.02 -3.75 14.99
N VAL A 124 7.70 -3.04 15.91
CA VAL A 124 7.59 -1.59 15.99
C VAL A 124 8.12 -0.92 14.73
N LEU A 125 9.27 -1.36 14.20
CA LEU A 125 9.82 -0.86 12.94
C LEU A 125 8.88 -1.10 11.75
N GLY A 126 8.24 -2.26 11.68
CA GLY A 126 7.24 -2.57 10.65
C GLY A 126 6.06 -1.61 10.71
N VAL A 127 5.47 -1.40 11.89
CA VAL A 127 4.37 -0.44 12.07
C VAL A 127 4.78 1.00 11.70
N TRP A 128 6.00 1.42 12.07
CA TRP A 128 6.53 2.72 11.70
C TRP A 128 6.71 2.85 10.19
N SER A 129 7.26 1.83 9.54
CA SER A 129 7.46 1.78 8.09
C SER A 129 6.14 1.97 7.35
N ASP A 130 5.12 1.25 7.74
CA ASP A 130 3.79 1.31 7.14
C ASP A 130 3.11 2.66 7.35
N VAL A 131 3.13 3.18 8.58
CA VAL A 131 2.41 4.42 8.91
C VAL A 131 3.10 5.65 8.36
N LEU A 132 4.44 5.66 8.32
CA LEU A 132 5.23 6.76 7.79
C LEU A 132 5.47 6.65 6.28
N GLU A 133 5.19 5.47 5.69
CA GLU A 133 5.48 5.16 4.29
C GLU A 133 6.98 5.35 3.96
N LEU A 134 7.84 4.93 4.90
CA LEU A 134 9.29 5.01 4.80
C LEU A 134 9.91 3.62 4.87
N PRO A 135 11.00 3.36 4.13
CA PRO A 135 11.74 2.11 4.27
C PRO A 135 12.37 2.02 5.68
N VAL A 136 12.43 0.82 6.24
CA VAL A 136 12.94 0.55 7.60
C VAL A 136 14.33 1.18 7.83
N ASP A 137 15.21 1.11 6.84
CA ASP A 137 16.56 1.68 6.91
C ASP A 137 16.57 3.20 7.06
N ALA A 138 15.53 3.88 6.60
CA ALA A 138 15.39 5.34 6.74
C ALA A 138 14.87 5.74 8.12
N ILE A 139 14.19 4.86 8.84
CA ILE A 139 13.56 5.14 10.13
C ILE A 139 14.64 5.23 11.22
N GLY A 140 15.38 4.16 11.45
CA GLY A 140 16.37 4.06 12.53
C GLY A 140 15.74 4.12 13.94
N THR A 141 16.32 3.43 14.91
CA THR A 141 15.69 3.22 16.23
C THR A 141 15.62 4.47 17.12
N LYS A 142 16.51 5.44 16.92
CA LYS A 142 16.64 6.65 17.78
C LYS A 142 16.02 7.92 17.18
N LYS A 143 15.52 7.85 15.96
CA LYS A 143 14.88 9.01 15.34
C LYS A 143 13.49 9.24 15.93
N ASN A 144 13.14 10.51 16.11
CA ASN A 144 11.84 10.91 16.63
C ASN A 144 10.78 10.84 15.52
N LEU A 145 9.62 10.25 15.82
CA LEU A 145 8.47 10.10 14.93
C LEU A 145 8.10 11.40 14.20
N PHE A 146 7.99 12.48 14.94
CA PHE A 146 7.56 13.78 14.41
C PHE A 146 8.61 14.43 13.51
N ARG A 147 9.91 14.08 13.68
CA ARG A 147 10.98 14.52 12.77
C ARG A 147 11.02 13.73 11.47
N LEU A 148 10.44 12.54 11.45
CA LEU A 148 10.29 11.71 10.25
C LEU A 148 9.00 11.99 9.48
N GLY A 149 8.28 13.06 9.81
CA GLY A 149 7.04 13.44 9.16
C GLY A 149 5.78 12.87 9.83
N GLY A 150 5.91 12.28 11.03
CA GLY A 150 4.77 11.91 11.83
C GLY A 150 3.97 13.13 12.29
N ASP A 151 2.65 13.01 12.28
CA ASP A 151 1.68 13.96 12.79
C ASP A 151 0.71 13.28 13.76
N SER A 152 -0.26 14.02 14.28
CA SER A 152 -1.24 13.48 15.23
C SER A 152 -2.08 12.34 14.65
N ILE A 153 -2.37 12.36 13.35
CA ILE A 153 -3.17 11.32 12.68
C ILE A 153 -2.34 10.05 12.53
N ARG A 154 -1.09 10.19 12.07
CA ARG A 154 -0.14 9.08 11.97
C ARG A 154 0.18 8.48 13.33
N ALA A 155 0.34 9.31 14.36
CA ALA A 155 0.54 8.85 15.73
C ALA A 155 -0.64 8.01 16.25
N MET A 156 -1.89 8.44 15.99
CA MET A 156 -3.08 7.67 16.33
C MET A 156 -3.19 6.35 15.56
N ARG A 157 -2.88 6.35 14.25
CA ARG A 157 -2.85 5.12 13.45
C ARG A 157 -1.81 4.14 13.96
N MET A 158 -0.62 4.63 14.29
CA MET A 158 0.47 3.84 14.84
C MET A 158 0.06 3.20 16.17
N GLN A 159 -0.49 3.99 17.09
CA GLN A 159 -0.99 3.50 18.36
C GLN A 159 -2.07 2.42 18.17
N ALA A 160 -3.06 2.66 17.32
CA ALA A 160 -4.14 1.70 17.05
C ALA A 160 -3.60 0.36 16.51
N ARG A 161 -2.63 0.40 15.59
CA ARG A 161 -1.99 -0.82 15.07
C ARG A 161 -1.19 -1.57 16.13
N LEU A 162 -0.44 -0.86 16.97
CA LEU A 162 0.30 -1.48 18.07
C LEU A 162 -0.66 -2.07 19.12
N GLU A 163 -1.75 -1.38 19.48
CA GLU A 163 -2.81 -1.91 20.35
C GLU A 163 -3.44 -3.19 19.79
N ASP A 164 -3.62 -3.25 18.47
CA ASP A 164 -4.20 -4.42 17.80
C ASP A 164 -3.23 -5.62 17.80
N ILE A 165 -1.96 -5.39 17.49
CA ILE A 165 -0.92 -6.43 17.49
C ILE A 165 -0.68 -6.97 18.91
N TYR A 166 -0.54 -6.08 19.89
CA TYR A 166 -0.25 -6.46 21.27
C TYR A 166 -1.50 -6.80 22.10
N ARG A 167 -2.69 -6.74 21.49
CA ARG A 167 -3.99 -6.98 22.16
C ARG A 167 -4.15 -6.22 23.47
N ALA A 168 -3.56 -5.03 23.56
CA ALA A 168 -3.49 -4.24 24.78
C ALA A 168 -3.79 -2.76 24.50
N LYS A 169 -4.52 -2.12 25.43
CA LYS A 169 -4.78 -0.68 25.37
C LYS A 169 -3.58 0.11 25.88
N MET A 170 -3.23 1.16 25.16
CA MET A 170 -2.16 2.09 25.48
C MET A 170 -2.75 3.45 25.92
N GLU A 171 -1.92 4.27 26.55
CA GLU A 171 -2.32 5.64 26.88
C GLU A 171 -2.54 6.46 25.61
N SER A 172 -3.58 7.31 25.59
CA SER A 172 -3.98 8.07 24.39
C SER A 172 -2.88 8.97 23.79
N ASN A 173 -1.81 9.20 24.52
CA ASN A 173 -0.65 9.99 24.12
C ASN A 173 0.63 9.13 23.98
N PHE A 174 0.47 7.82 23.80
CA PHE A 174 1.58 6.85 23.76
C PHE A 174 2.74 7.28 22.85
N CYS A 175 2.45 7.65 21.60
CA CYS A 175 3.48 8.07 20.64
C CYS A 175 4.14 9.42 21.02
N TYR A 176 3.54 10.23 21.85
CA TYR A 176 4.15 11.45 22.37
C TYR A 176 5.04 11.17 23.58
N LEU A 177 4.68 10.21 24.42
CA LEU A 177 5.50 9.77 25.55
C LEU A 177 6.71 8.94 25.09
N PHE A 178 6.52 8.13 24.05
CA PHE A 178 7.54 7.25 23.49
C PHE A 178 7.74 7.55 21.99
N PRO A 179 8.34 8.71 21.66
CA PRO A 179 8.42 9.17 20.27
C PRO A 179 9.53 8.54 19.43
N THR A 180 10.20 7.51 19.90
CA THR A 180 11.24 6.76 19.15
C THR A 180 10.97 5.27 19.19
N VAL A 181 11.45 4.53 18.18
CA VAL A 181 11.34 3.05 18.14
C VAL A 181 11.96 2.42 19.38
N GLU A 182 13.16 2.85 19.77
CA GLU A 182 13.87 2.35 20.97
C GLU A 182 13.03 2.49 22.23
N GLN A 183 12.36 3.63 22.43
CA GLN A 183 11.50 3.85 23.60
C GLN A 183 10.24 3.00 23.57
N GLN A 184 9.61 2.82 22.41
CA GLN A 184 8.45 1.95 22.26
C GLN A 184 8.81 0.49 22.48
N VAL A 185 9.92 0.02 21.94
CA VAL A 185 10.45 -1.33 22.18
C VAL A 185 10.73 -1.56 23.67
N GLN A 186 11.35 -0.60 24.33
CA GLN A 186 11.62 -0.69 25.77
C GLN A 186 10.32 -0.74 26.60
N TYR A 187 9.30 0.02 26.18
CA TYR A 187 7.99 -0.01 26.83
C TYR A 187 7.35 -1.41 26.73
N PHE A 188 7.43 -2.08 25.56
CA PHE A 188 6.89 -3.43 25.40
C PHE A 188 7.70 -4.48 26.14
N ARG A 189 9.02 -4.38 26.15
CA ARG A 189 9.91 -5.30 26.88
C ARG A 189 9.72 -5.25 28.41
N THR A 190 9.40 -4.07 28.95
CA THR A 190 9.29 -3.91 30.41
C THR A 190 7.93 -4.29 30.98
N ARG A 191 6.90 -4.42 30.15
CA ARG A 191 5.53 -4.73 30.57
C ARG A 191 5.08 -6.15 30.27
N ASP A 192 5.99 -7.01 29.84
CA ASP A 192 5.72 -8.44 29.55
C ASP A 192 4.44 -8.66 28.73
N PHE A 193 4.31 -7.91 27.64
CA PHE A 193 3.25 -8.13 26.68
C PHE A 193 3.55 -9.45 25.95
N SER A 194 2.92 -10.53 26.42
CA SER A 194 2.92 -11.80 25.69
C SER A 194 2.20 -11.60 24.38
N ILE A 195 2.90 -11.79 23.30
CA ILE A 195 2.30 -11.94 21.98
C ILE A 195 1.72 -13.35 21.98
N GLU A 196 0.44 -13.49 22.33
CA GLU A 196 -0.24 -14.79 22.23
C GLU A 196 -0.46 -15.13 20.74
N PRO A 197 -0.23 -16.41 20.35
CA PRO A 197 -0.35 -16.87 18.97
C PRO A 197 -1.78 -16.85 18.43
#